data_9f7f456db7dbffab698eeeb9ee38d5ca
#
_entry.id   9f7f456db7dbffab698eeeb9ee38d5ca
#
_cell.length_a   1.000
_cell.length_b   1.000
_cell.length_c   1.000
_cell.angle_alpha   90.00
_cell.angle_beta   90.00
_cell.angle_gamma   90.00
#
_symmetry.space_group_name_H-M   'P 1'
#
loop_
_entity.id
_entity.type
_entity.pdbx_description
1 polymer ?
#
loop_
_entity_poly.entity_id
_entity_poly.type
_entity_poly.pdbx_seq_one_letter_code
_entity_poly.pdbx_strand_id
1 'polypeptide(L)'
;MPSIRKFALDHAVSRSTVVQAYDRLVAMGYLHSRLGSGFYVSNRPNGQTSQDSTFQPDGAIDVVWLLRKSLEDRSNKTMPGAWWLPASWMEESGIKKSLRSLSLKDGEFLTAYGTPAGYLPLRELLQNKLSGIGIAADTSQVILTKGVTHAMDLVTRFLIRAGDAVLVDDPGYFILFGGLKSFGANVIGVPWNHDGPDTEAMEALIKEHKPKVFFTNSILHNPTGASISQPVAYRVLQLAEKYDMTLVEDDIYGDFHPASVTRLATLDQLNRVIYVSSFSKSVSASLRVGYLACNRKLAVSLCDVKLLTGLTTSEIGEQIIYQLLTEGHYRKHIDKLRVRLSQARQHTMAKLEDMGFTIHCEPQGGMFIWAKPGGEANSTEIAIEAAKSGIMLAPGNMFSPKQEPSPWLRFNVAHCSNQSIFDFLSKYSRK
;
A
#
# COMPACT_ATOMS: atom_id res chain seq x y z
N MET A 1 0.16 -48.50 -3.04
CA MET A 1 -0.66 -48.21 -4.26
C MET A 1 -0.46 -49.31 -5.28
N PRO A 2 -1.46 -49.64 -6.18
CA PRO A 2 -1.26 -50.52 -7.32
C PRO A 2 -0.10 -50.04 -8.19
N SER A 3 0.57 -50.93 -8.90
CA SER A 3 1.56 -50.50 -9.90
C SER A 3 0.87 -49.75 -11.04
N ILE A 4 1.58 -48.81 -11.68
CA ILE A 4 1.08 -48.03 -12.83
C ILE A 4 0.46 -48.97 -13.88
N ARG A 5 1.08 -50.12 -14.17
CA ARG A 5 0.64 -51.10 -15.13
C ARG A 5 -0.70 -51.79 -14.73
N LYS A 6 -0.81 -52.15 -13.45
CA LYS A 6 -1.99 -52.77 -12.88
C LYS A 6 -3.17 -51.76 -12.85
N PHE A 7 -2.94 -50.55 -12.37
CA PHE A 7 -3.97 -49.53 -12.30
C PHE A 7 -4.50 -49.13 -13.69
N ALA A 8 -3.61 -49.03 -14.68
CA ALA A 8 -4.00 -48.72 -16.08
C ALA A 8 -4.91 -49.83 -16.67
N LEU A 9 -4.59 -51.12 -16.38
CA LEU A 9 -5.41 -52.26 -16.81
C LEU A 9 -6.78 -52.31 -16.10
N ASP A 10 -6.77 -52.17 -14.78
CA ASP A 10 -7.96 -52.28 -13.93
C ASP A 10 -9.00 -51.19 -14.22
N HIS A 11 -8.53 -50.02 -14.72
CA HIS A 11 -9.40 -48.84 -14.99
C HIS A 11 -9.51 -48.50 -16.49
N ALA A 12 -8.99 -49.31 -17.41
CA ALA A 12 -9.03 -49.11 -18.87
C ALA A 12 -8.49 -47.72 -19.30
N VAL A 13 -7.43 -47.21 -18.65
CA VAL A 13 -6.80 -45.93 -18.97
C VAL A 13 -5.37 -46.13 -19.46
N SER A 14 -4.79 -45.10 -20.12
CA SER A 14 -3.43 -45.18 -20.60
C SER A 14 -2.41 -45.18 -19.43
N ARG A 15 -1.26 -45.84 -19.63
CA ARG A 15 -0.17 -45.81 -18.65
C ARG A 15 0.33 -44.40 -18.40
N SER A 16 0.38 -43.55 -19.44
CA SER A 16 0.80 -42.15 -19.33
C SER A 16 -0.15 -41.35 -18.44
N THR A 17 -1.46 -41.57 -18.51
CA THR A 17 -2.45 -40.96 -17.64
C THR A 17 -2.22 -41.30 -16.17
N VAL A 18 -1.90 -42.59 -15.89
CA VAL A 18 -1.63 -43.04 -14.53
C VAL A 18 -0.31 -42.47 -14.01
N VAL A 19 0.73 -42.38 -14.86
CA VAL A 19 2.01 -41.72 -14.50
C VAL A 19 1.77 -40.29 -14.10
N GLN A 20 1.10 -39.49 -14.94
CA GLN A 20 0.79 -38.08 -14.63
C GLN A 20 -0.02 -37.94 -13.34
N ALA A 21 -1.00 -38.80 -13.12
CA ALA A 21 -1.81 -38.79 -11.90
C ALA A 21 -0.95 -39.12 -10.64
N TYR A 22 -0.07 -40.11 -10.74
CA TYR A 22 0.78 -40.51 -9.61
C TYR A 22 1.84 -39.43 -9.33
N ASP A 23 2.47 -38.87 -10.36
CA ASP A 23 3.43 -37.79 -10.22
C ASP A 23 2.78 -36.55 -9.57
N ARG A 24 1.53 -36.23 -9.98
CA ARG A 24 0.76 -35.16 -9.36
C ARG A 24 0.45 -35.45 -7.89
N LEU A 25 0.08 -36.67 -7.55
CA LEU A 25 -0.16 -37.09 -6.16
C LEU A 25 1.14 -37.11 -5.33
N VAL A 26 2.28 -37.43 -5.93
CA VAL A 26 3.62 -37.33 -5.28
C VAL A 26 3.95 -35.84 -5.04
N ALA A 27 3.78 -35.00 -6.06
CA ALA A 27 4.00 -33.54 -5.92
C ALA A 27 3.10 -32.90 -4.87
N MET A 28 1.88 -33.42 -4.70
CA MET A 28 0.94 -32.97 -3.66
C MET A 28 1.20 -33.61 -2.28
N GLY A 29 2.22 -34.50 -2.16
CA GLY A 29 2.57 -35.18 -0.92
C GLY A 29 1.58 -36.27 -0.44
N TYR A 30 0.64 -36.70 -1.30
CA TYR A 30 -0.27 -37.85 -1.00
C TYR A 30 0.41 -39.18 -1.19
N LEU A 31 1.37 -39.26 -2.10
CA LEU A 31 2.17 -40.44 -2.37
C LEU A 31 3.66 -40.12 -2.21
N HIS A 32 4.44 -41.15 -1.94
CA HIS A 32 5.89 -41.12 -2.10
C HIS A 32 6.33 -42.33 -2.92
N SER A 33 7.33 -42.13 -3.79
CA SER A 33 7.91 -43.21 -4.58
C SER A 33 9.13 -43.82 -3.84
N ARG A 34 9.29 -45.16 -3.93
CA ARG A 34 10.52 -45.84 -3.51
C ARG A 34 11.10 -46.52 -4.74
N LEU A 35 12.37 -46.24 -4.97
CA LEU A 35 13.10 -46.81 -6.13
C LEU A 35 13.01 -48.34 -6.11
N GLY A 36 12.54 -48.93 -7.21
CA GLY A 36 12.36 -50.39 -7.34
C GLY A 36 11.19 -50.99 -6.59
N SER A 37 10.43 -50.24 -5.77
CA SER A 37 9.37 -50.78 -4.90
C SER A 37 7.98 -50.18 -5.15
N GLY A 38 7.88 -49.09 -5.93
CA GLY A 38 6.62 -48.51 -6.36
C GLY A 38 6.17 -47.30 -5.53
N PHE A 39 4.85 -47.05 -5.50
CA PHE A 39 4.23 -45.85 -4.89
C PHE A 39 3.48 -46.24 -3.60
N TYR A 40 3.69 -45.46 -2.56
CA TYR A 40 3.09 -45.65 -1.24
C TYR A 40 2.31 -44.42 -0.81
N VAL A 41 1.21 -44.60 -0.09
CA VAL A 41 0.45 -43.50 0.50
C VAL A 41 1.30 -42.86 1.61
N SER A 42 1.45 -41.56 1.55
CA SER A 42 2.15 -40.81 2.59
C SER A 42 1.27 -40.71 3.84
N ASN A 43 1.82 -41.06 5.00
CA ASN A 43 1.22 -40.70 6.28
C ASN A 43 1.35 -39.18 6.44
N ARG A 44 0.33 -38.42 6.02
CA ARG A 44 0.25 -37.03 6.46
C ARG A 44 -0.08 -37.08 7.96
N PRO A 45 0.70 -36.42 8.82
CA PRO A 45 0.14 -36.05 10.10
C PRO A 45 -1.12 -35.26 9.77
N ASN A 46 -2.28 -35.70 10.28
CA ASN A 46 -3.49 -34.87 10.25
C ASN A 46 -3.03 -33.49 10.64
N GLY A 47 -3.22 -32.51 9.72
CA GLY A 47 -2.96 -31.13 10.04
C GLY A 47 -3.79 -30.83 11.27
N GLN A 48 -3.17 -30.94 12.42
CA GLN A 48 -3.64 -30.18 13.56
C GLN A 48 -3.62 -28.76 13.04
N THR A 49 -4.82 -28.24 12.74
CA THR A 49 -5.03 -26.82 12.87
C THR A 49 -4.37 -26.47 14.19
N SER A 50 -3.18 -25.89 14.11
CA SER A 50 -2.56 -25.26 15.25
C SER A 50 -3.69 -24.37 15.79
N GLN A 51 -4.26 -24.78 16.91
CA GLN A 51 -5.07 -23.90 17.72
C GLN A 51 -4.18 -22.68 17.86
N ASP A 52 -4.66 -21.60 17.33
CA ASP A 52 -4.08 -20.28 17.54
C ASP A 52 -3.65 -20.24 19.00
N SER A 53 -2.35 -20.22 19.24
CA SER A 53 -1.86 -19.71 20.48
C SER A 53 -2.51 -18.35 20.60
N THR A 54 -3.47 -18.25 21.50
CA THR A 54 -4.15 -17.02 21.87
C THR A 54 -3.10 -16.11 22.45
N PHE A 55 -2.35 -15.45 21.55
CA PHE A 55 -1.63 -14.25 21.88
C PHE A 55 -2.70 -13.23 22.16
N GLN A 56 -3.04 -13.09 23.44
CA GLN A 56 -3.83 -11.95 23.92
C GLN A 56 -2.87 -10.76 23.88
N PRO A 57 -3.06 -9.80 22.98
CA PRO A 57 -2.32 -8.56 23.05
C PRO A 57 -2.84 -7.83 24.29
N ASP A 58 -1.99 -7.60 25.27
CA ASP A 58 -2.24 -6.66 26.34
C ASP A 58 -2.54 -5.29 25.74
N GLY A 59 -3.81 -4.93 25.73
CA GLY A 59 -4.34 -3.57 25.75
C GLY A 59 -4.19 -2.65 24.55
N ALA A 60 -3.35 -2.94 23.57
CA ALA A 60 -3.25 -2.16 22.34
C ALA A 60 -3.57 -3.04 21.13
N ILE A 61 -4.45 -2.58 20.23
CA ILE A 61 -4.65 -3.24 18.93
C ILE A 61 -3.28 -3.25 18.23
N ASP A 62 -2.64 -4.42 18.19
CA ASP A 62 -1.40 -4.58 17.45
C ASP A 62 -1.71 -4.33 15.96
N VAL A 63 -1.16 -3.25 15.43
CA VAL A 63 -1.33 -2.84 14.03
C VAL A 63 -0.94 -3.98 13.09
N VAL A 64 0.09 -4.76 13.41
CA VAL A 64 0.53 -5.91 12.63
C VAL A 64 -0.51 -7.04 12.67
N TRP A 65 -1.14 -7.28 13.82
CA TRP A 65 -2.22 -8.25 13.95
C TRP A 65 -3.43 -7.86 13.09
N LEU A 66 -3.83 -6.57 13.13
CA LEU A 66 -4.94 -6.06 12.32
C LEU A 66 -4.62 -6.16 10.82
N LEU A 67 -3.38 -5.83 10.41
CA LEU A 67 -2.89 -6.00 9.05
C LEU A 67 -2.99 -7.47 8.61
N ARG A 68 -2.51 -8.38 9.43
CA ARG A 68 -2.56 -9.82 9.16
C ARG A 68 -4.00 -10.30 9.00
N LYS A 69 -4.86 -10.01 9.98
CA LYS A 69 -6.28 -10.39 9.94
C LYS A 69 -7.03 -9.82 8.74
N SER A 70 -6.74 -8.59 8.35
CA SER A 70 -7.39 -7.96 7.19
C SER A 70 -6.93 -8.53 5.84
N LEU A 71 -5.72 -9.09 5.76
CA LEU A 71 -5.20 -9.73 4.55
C LEU A 71 -5.56 -11.22 4.45
N GLU A 72 -5.63 -11.93 5.58
CA GLU A 72 -5.93 -13.37 5.64
C GLU A 72 -7.41 -13.67 5.44
N ASP A 73 -8.30 -12.91 6.08
CA ASP A 73 -9.74 -13.18 6.11
C ASP A 73 -10.51 -12.08 5.36
N ARG A 74 -10.66 -12.27 4.07
CA ARG A 74 -11.40 -11.36 3.17
C ARG A 74 -12.83 -11.82 2.88
N SER A 75 -13.22 -13.02 3.33
CA SER A 75 -14.54 -13.59 3.05
C SER A 75 -15.58 -13.01 4.02
N ASN A 76 -16.68 -12.51 3.46
CA ASN A 76 -17.89 -12.06 4.19
C ASN A 76 -17.76 -10.89 5.16
N LYS A 77 -16.71 -10.05 5.07
CA LYS A 77 -16.58 -8.86 5.91
C LYS A 77 -16.89 -7.58 5.15
N THR A 78 -17.60 -6.69 5.80
CA THR A 78 -17.77 -5.31 5.36
C THR A 78 -16.56 -4.51 5.87
N MET A 79 -15.78 -3.90 4.96
CA MET A 79 -14.44 -3.40 5.26
C MET A 79 -14.27 -1.88 5.04
N PRO A 80 -15.08 -1.00 5.66
CA PRO A 80 -14.93 0.45 5.49
C PRO A 80 -13.58 0.99 5.98
N GLY A 81 -12.87 0.26 6.82
CA GLY A 81 -11.51 0.58 7.26
C GLY A 81 -10.38 0.11 6.34
N ALA A 82 -10.69 -0.54 5.19
CA ALA A 82 -9.68 -1.04 4.27
C ALA A 82 -8.80 0.08 3.65
N TRP A 83 -7.56 -0.24 3.32
CA TRP A 83 -6.63 0.71 2.67
C TRP A 83 -6.38 0.39 1.18
N TRP A 84 -7.24 -0.44 0.58
CA TRP A 84 -7.23 -0.80 -0.85
C TRP A 84 -8.62 -0.61 -1.46
N LEU A 85 -8.67 -0.57 -2.78
CA LEU A 85 -9.93 -0.57 -3.52
C LEU A 85 -10.48 -2.00 -3.69
N PRO A 86 -11.80 -2.17 -3.83
CA PRO A 86 -12.38 -3.47 -4.16
C PRO A 86 -11.77 -4.04 -5.45
N ALA A 87 -11.59 -5.37 -5.52
CA ALA A 87 -11.02 -6.04 -6.70
C ALA A 87 -11.80 -5.71 -7.99
N SER A 88 -13.12 -5.56 -7.89
CA SER A 88 -14.01 -5.18 -9.01
C SER A 88 -13.80 -3.74 -9.51
N TRP A 89 -13.01 -2.94 -8.80
CA TRP A 89 -12.66 -1.58 -9.20
C TRP A 89 -11.28 -1.50 -9.87
N MET A 90 -10.50 -2.58 -9.85
CA MET A 90 -9.13 -2.64 -10.38
C MET A 90 -9.10 -2.98 -11.87
N GLU A 91 -7.96 -2.72 -12.54
CA GLU A 91 -7.79 -2.89 -14.01
C GLU A 91 -7.49 -4.34 -14.40
N GLU A 92 -8.41 -5.25 -14.09
CA GLU A 92 -8.23 -6.69 -14.36
C GLU A 92 -8.17 -7.01 -15.87
N SER A 93 -8.97 -6.32 -16.69
CA SER A 93 -9.08 -6.61 -18.13
C SER A 93 -7.78 -6.30 -18.88
N GLY A 94 -7.20 -5.14 -18.63
CA GLY A 94 -5.92 -4.73 -19.21
C GLY A 94 -4.77 -5.62 -18.74
N ILE A 95 -4.75 -6.01 -17.46
CA ILE A 95 -3.77 -6.96 -16.92
C ILE A 95 -3.85 -8.30 -17.66
N LYS A 96 -5.04 -8.87 -17.82
CA LYS A 96 -5.25 -10.13 -18.57
C LYS A 96 -4.78 -10.03 -20.01
N LYS A 97 -5.06 -8.90 -20.69
CA LYS A 97 -4.60 -8.65 -22.05
C LYS A 97 -3.06 -8.58 -22.12
N SER A 98 -2.45 -7.85 -21.19
CA SER A 98 -0.99 -7.72 -21.10
C SER A 98 -0.32 -9.07 -20.82
N LEU A 99 -0.86 -9.89 -19.91
CA LEU A 99 -0.34 -11.23 -19.64
C LEU A 99 -0.37 -12.13 -20.89
N ARG A 100 -1.48 -12.10 -21.65
CA ARG A 100 -1.56 -12.85 -22.92
C ARG A 100 -0.53 -12.35 -23.94
N SER A 101 -0.36 -11.04 -24.07
CA SER A 101 0.64 -10.46 -24.96
C SER A 101 2.05 -10.86 -24.57
N LEU A 102 2.37 -10.82 -23.28
CA LEU A 102 3.70 -11.18 -22.76
C LEU A 102 3.99 -12.67 -22.90
N SER A 103 2.99 -13.54 -22.77
CA SER A 103 3.17 -15.00 -22.92
C SER A 103 3.53 -15.43 -24.35
N LEU A 104 3.31 -14.56 -25.33
CA LEU A 104 3.62 -14.81 -26.75
C LEU A 104 4.95 -14.13 -27.17
N LYS A 105 5.59 -13.38 -26.27
CA LYS A 105 6.86 -12.72 -26.56
C LYS A 105 8.03 -13.62 -26.16
N ASP A 106 8.95 -13.80 -27.08
CA ASP A 106 10.27 -14.34 -26.77
C ASP A 106 11.09 -13.29 -26.02
N GLY A 107 11.91 -13.74 -25.08
CA GLY A 107 12.80 -12.85 -24.36
C GLY A 107 13.26 -13.38 -23.00
N GLU A 108 14.40 -12.88 -22.55
CA GLU A 108 15.02 -13.26 -21.28
C GLU A 108 14.24 -12.75 -20.06
N PHE A 109 13.31 -11.80 -20.23
CA PHE A 109 12.53 -11.20 -19.13
C PHE A 109 11.70 -12.21 -18.30
N LEU A 110 11.46 -13.42 -18.87
CA LEU A 110 10.79 -14.51 -18.15
C LEU A 110 11.72 -15.30 -17.21
N THR A 111 13.00 -15.30 -17.49
CA THR A 111 13.96 -16.24 -16.86
C THR A 111 15.20 -15.57 -16.28
N ALA A 112 15.59 -14.39 -16.78
CA ALA A 112 16.76 -13.65 -16.31
C ALA A 112 16.40 -12.61 -15.26
N TYR A 113 17.40 -12.11 -14.57
CA TYR A 113 17.27 -10.94 -13.70
C TYR A 113 17.00 -9.69 -14.53
N GLY A 114 16.08 -8.85 -14.08
CA GLY A 114 15.89 -7.51 -14.63
C GLY A 114 17.08 -6.57 -14.34
N THR A 115 17.00 -5.34 -14.81
CA THR A 115 18.02 -4.32 -14.51
C THR A 115 17.90 -3.78 -13.08
N PRO A 116 18.99 -3.35 -12.43
CA PRO A 116 18.96 -2.83 -11.06
C PRO A 116 17.98 -1.68 -10.86
N ALA A 117 17.97 -0.69 -11.73
CA ALA A 117 17.05 0.44 -11.65
C ALA A 117 15.62 0.09 -12.12
N GLY A 118 15.41 -1.07 -12.75
CA GLY A 118 14.15 -1.53 -13.32
C GLY A 118 14.05 -1.29 -14.84
N TYR A 119 13.00 -1.83 -15.45
CA TYR A 119 12.75 -1.86 -16.90
C TYR A 119 12.82 -0.46 -17.52
N LEU A 120 13.81 -0.24 -18.39
CA LEU A 120 14.14 1.08 -18.95
C LEU A 120 12.95 1.75 -19.66
N PRO A 121 12.19 1.07 -20.54
CA PRO A 121 11.06 1.72 -21.21
C PRO A 121 9.98 2.22 -20.23
N LEU A 122 9.76 1.54 -19.12
CA LEU A 122 8.84 2.02 -18.09
C LEU A 122 9.40 3.27 -17.40
N ARG A 123 10.70 3.31 -17.12
CA ARG A 123 11.35 4.48 -16.49
C ARG A 123 11.28 5.71 -17.39
N GLU A 124 11.41 5.56 -18.70
CA GLU A 124 11.23 6.62 -19.70
C GLU A 124 9.79 7.14 -19.71
N LEU A 125 8.78 6.26 -19.64
CA LEU A 125 7.38 6.67 -19.49
C LEU A 125 7.13 7.40 -18.18
N LEU A 126 7.74 6.94 -17.08
CA LEU A 126 7.62 7.60 -15.78
C LEU A 126 8.27 8.97 -15.76
N GLN A 127 9.39 9.17 -16.47
CA GLN A 127 9.97 10.49 -16.70
C GLN A 127 8.94 11.43 -17.36
N ASN A 128 8.26 10.98 -18.40
CA ASN A 128 7.20 11.76 -19.06
C ASN A 128 6.01 12.03 -18.11
N LYS A 129 5.61 11.03 -17.31
CA LYS A 129 4.55 11.20 -16.29
C LYS A 129 4.95 12.24 -15.23
N LEU A 130 6.19 12.20 -14.75
CA LEU A 130 6.73 13.18 -13.81
C LEU A 130 6.78 14.60 -14.41
N SER A 131 7.22 14.72 -15.65
CA SER A 131 7.17 16.01 -16.38
C SER A 131 5.75 16.55 -16.49
N GLY A 132 4.77 15.67 -16.72
CA GLY A 132 3.33 16.04 -16.78
C GLY A 132 2.77 16.58 -15.47
N ILE A 133 3.40 16.33 -14.34
CA ILE A 133 3.06 16.91 -13.02
C ILE A 133 4.09 17.96 -12.56
N GLY A 134 4.93 18.45 -13.47
CA GLY A 134 5.88 19.55 -13.24
C GLY A 134 7.18 19.15 -12.52
N ILE A 135 7.53 17.86 -12.49
CA ILE A 135 8.79 17.37 -11.93
C ILE A 135 9.76 17.04 -13.07
N ALA A 136 10.85 17.84 -13.19
CA ALA A 136 11.89 17.64 -14.21
C ALA A 136 12.87 16.56 -13.75
N ALA A 137 12.51 15.29 -13.98
CA ALA A 137 13.38 14.16 -13.70
C ALA A 137 13.96 13.60 -15.02
N ASP A 138 15.19 13.10 -14.97
CA ASP A 138 15.71 12.26 -16.05
C ASP A 138 15.63 10.77 -15.66
N THR A 139 15.75 9.91 -16.64
CA THR A 139 15.58 8.46 -16.44
C THR A 139 16.55 7.89 -15.40
N SER A 140 17.76 8.46 -15.24
CA SER A 140 18.72 8.02 -14.24
C SER A 140 18.32 8.34 -12.80
N GLN A 141 17.36 9.23 -12.63
CA GLN A 141 16.80 9.64 -11.32
C GLN A 141 15.61 8.78 -10.89
N VAL A 142 15.10 7.90 -11.77
CA VAL A 142 13.93 7.07 -11.52
C VAL A 142 14.34 5.62 -11.25
N ILE A 143 13.92 5.05 -10.12
CA ILE A 143 14.17 3.66 -9.72
C ILE A 143 12.83 2.96 -9.50
N LEU A 144 12.63 1.82 -10.15
CA LEU A 144 11.46 0.98 -9.92
C LEU A 144 11.59 0.21 -8.60
N THR A 145 10.47 0.05 -7.89
CA THR A 145 10.42 -0.57 -6.57
C THR A 145 9.24 -1.54 -6.44
N LYS A 146 9.25 -2.38 -5.41
CA LYS A 146 8.12 -3.28 -5.08
C LYS A 146 7.00 -2.50 -4.36
N GLY A 147 6.56 -1.35 -4.92
CA GLY A 147 5.61 -0.41 -4.32
C GLY A 147 6.27 0.58 -3.37
N VAL A 148 5.47 1.55 -2.86
CA VAL A 148 5.92 2.62 -1.96
C VAL A 148 6.61 2.10 -0.70
N THR A 149 6.08 1.05 -0.07
CA THR A 149 6.69 0.47 1.14
C THR A 149 8.15 0.06 0.93
N HIS A 150 8.47 -0.52 -0.24
CA HIS A 150 9.85 -0.85 -0.58
C HIS A 150 10.69 0.40 -0.86
N ALA A 151 10.14 1.41 -1.52
CA ALA A 151 10.84 2.69 -1.71
C ALA A 151 11.20 3.34 -0.37
N MET A 152 10.26 3.39 0.57
CA MET A 152 10.47 3.91 1.92
C MET A 152 11.51 3.09 2.71
N ASP A 153 11.50 1.74 2.58
CA ASP A 153 12.50 0.86 3.21
C ASP A 153 13.92 1.14 2.68
N LEU A 154 14.08 1.31 1.35
CA LEU A 154 15.37 1.67 0.76
C LEU A 154 15.90 3.02 1.30
N VAL A 155 15.02 4.03 1.37
CA VAL A 155 15.37 5.35 1.92
C VAL A 155 15.75 5.23 3.39
N THR A 156 14.97 4.49 4.19
CA THR A 156 15.22 4.23 5.60
C THR A 156 16.61 3.60 5.81
N ARG A 157 16.92 2.54 5.08
CA ARG A 157 18.21 1.84 5.15
C ARG A 157 19.40 2.73 4.78
N PHE A 158 19.20 3.64 3.83
CA PHE A 158 20.27 4.50 3.36
C PHE A 158 20.52 5.71 4.28
N LEU A 159 19.44 6.42 4.68
CA LEU A 159 19.55 7.70 5.36
C LEU A 159 19.51 7.59 6.89
N ILE A 160 18.95 6.52 7.45
CA ILE A 160 18.63 6.43 8.87
C ILE A 160 19.52 5.38 9.55
N ARG A 161 19.89 5.64 10.80
CA ARG A 161 20.55 4.68 11.72
C ARG A 161 19.64 4.45 12.92
N ALA A 162 19.80 3.34 13.61
CA ALA A 162 19.09 3.09 14.86
C ALA A 162 19.36 4.24 15.86
N GLY A 163 18.29 4.76 16.47
CA GLY A 163 18.31 5.92 17.35
C GLY A 163 18.15 7.29 16.66
N ASP A 164 18.30 7.38 15.33
CA ASP A 164 18.08 8.64 14.62
C ASP A 164 16.61 9.08 14.74
N ALA A 165 16.39 10.38 14.96
CA ALA A 165 15.07 10.99 14.92
C ALA A 165 14.55 11.11 13.47
N VAL A 166 13.29 10.73 13.28
CA VAL A 166 12.59 10.79 11.99
C VAL A 166 11.23 11.43 12.18
N LEU A 167 10.94 12.47 11.40
CA LEU A 167 9.62 13.08 11.39
C LEU A 167 8.67 12.28 10.48
N VAL A 168 7.42 12.19 10.90
CA VAL A 168 6.31 11.60 10.14
C VAL A 168 5.06 12.44 10.35
N ASP A 169 4.06 12.32 9.47
CA ASP A 169 2.74 12.93 9.70
C ASP A 169 2.04 12.30 10.92
N ASP A 170 1.32 13.09 11.70
CA ASP A 170 0.47 12.64 12.81
C ASP A 170 -0.90 13.38 12.77
N PRO A 171 -1.99 12.72 12.38
CA PRO A 171 -2.08 11.33 11.97
C PRO A 171 -1.36 11.04 10.65
N GLY A 172 -0.93 9.79 10.43
CA GLY A 172 -0.20 9.42 9.23
C GLY A 172 -0.21 7.90 8.94
N TYR A 173 0.68 7.47 8.07
CA TYR A 173 0.68 6.10 7.54
C TYR A 173 1.30 5.08 8.51
N PHE A 174 0.45 4.31 9.17
CA PHE A 174 0.83 3.39 10.25
C PHE A 174 1.83 2.28 9.86
N ILE A 175 1.83 1.80 8.59
CA ILE A 175 2.81 0.80 8.14
C ILE A 175 4.22 1.40 8.11
N LEU A 176 4.34 2.68 7.74
CA LEU A 176 5.61 3.41 7.82
C LEU A 176 6.12 3.46 9.26
N PHE A 177 5.24 3.79 10.22
CA PHE A 177 5.62 3.84 11.64
C PHE A 177 6.19 2.50 12.14
N GLY A 178 5.50 1.39 11.80
CA GLY A 178 5.96 0.05 12.12
C GLY A 178 7.31 -0.28 11.50
N GLY A 179 7.50 0.07 10.23
CA GLY A 179 8.77 -0.11 9.52
C GLY A 179 9.92 0.68 10.15
N LEU A 180 9.72 1.97 10.42
CA LEU A 180 10.73 2.84 11.05
C LEU A 180 11.08 2.37 12.48
N LYS A 181 10.06 2.02 13.29
CA LYS A 181 10.28 1.47 14.64
C LYS A 181 11.04 0.14 14.62
N SER A 182 10.72 -0.76 13.69
CA SER A 182 11.42 -2.04 13.54
C SER A 182 12.89 -1.87 13.13
N PHE A 183 13.21 -0.77 12.46
CA PHE A 183 14.58 -0.36 12.13
C PHE A 183 15.30 0.30 13.30
N GLY A 184 14.60 0.61 14.40
CA GLY A 184 15.15 1.27 15.59
C GLY A 184 15.16 2.79 15.52
N ALA A 185 14.44 3.42 14.58
CA ALA A 185 14.34 4.88 14.49
C ALA A 185 13.45 5.44 15.61
N ASN A 186 13.79 6.65 16.08
CA ASN A 186 12.94 7.44 16.97
C ASN A 186 11.91 8.19 16.12
N VAL A 187 10.66 7.68 16.08
CA VAL A 187 9.59 8.19 15.22
C VAL A 187 8.82 9.30 15.94
N ILE A 188 8.82 10.49 15.36
CA ILE A 188 8.25 11.71 15.94
C ILE A 188 7.15 12.22 15.00
N GLY A 189 5.92 12.33 15.53
CA GLY A 189 4.76 12.83 14.79
C GLY A 189 4.76 14.35 14.69
N VAL A 190 4.56 14.87 13.49
CA VAL A 190 4.25 16.28 13.22
C VAL A 190 2.74 16.40 13.10
N PRO A 191 2.07 17.23 13.93
CA PRO A 191 0.63 17.41 13.81
C PRO A 191 0.21 17.81 12.39
N TRP A 192 -0.83 17.15 11.87
CA TRP A 192 -1.38 17.44 10.55
C TRP A 192 -2.70 18.19 10.64
N ASN A 193 -2.73 19.41 10.15
CA ASN A 193 -3.90 20.28 10.07
C ASN A 193 -4.74 19.98 8.80
N HIS A 194 -5.80 20.76 8.57
CA HIS A 194 -6.69 20.58 7.40
C HIS A 194 -6.02 20.90 6.06
N ASP A 195 -4.89 21.59 6.07
CA ASP A 195 -4.16 22.05 4.87
C ASP A 195 -2.67 21.67 4.84
N GLY A 196 -2.27 20.74 5.71
CA GLY A 196 -0.90 20.23 5.76
C GLY A 196 -0.34 20.12 7.17
N PRO A 197 0.94 19.77 7.30
CA PRO A 197 1.62 19.69 8.60
C PRO A 197 1.69 21.06 9.28
N ASP A 198 1.56 21.08 10.60
CA ASP A 198 1.79 22.25 11.44
C ASP A 198 3.26 22.66 11.38
N THR A 199 3.56 23.72 10.65
CA THR A 199 4.94 24.15 10.39
C THR A 199 5.62 24.78 11.59
N GLU A 200 4.86 25.31 12.56
CA GLU A 200 5.41 25.86 13.81
C GLU A 200 5.82 24.73 14.75
N ALA A 201 4.92 23.77 14.95
CA ALA A 201 5.22 22.55 15.70
C ALA A 201 6.37 21.78 15.04
N MET A 202 6.38 21.67 13.70
CA MET A 202 7.46 21.03 12.96
C MET A 202 8.81 21.71 13.23
N GLU A 203 8.90 23.05 13.20
CA GLU A 203 10.15 23.76 13.47
C GLU A 203 10.62 23.56 14.92
N ALA A 204 9.71 23.50 15.89
CA ALA A 204 10.04 23.20 17.27
C ALA A 204 10.64 21.78 17.42
N LEU A 205 9.99 20.78 16.82
CA LEU A 205 10.46 19.39 16.81
C LEU A 205 11.83 19.24 16.11
N ILE A 206 12.06 19.97 15.02
CA ILE A 206 13.35 19.97 14.33
C ILE A 206 14.46 20.49 15.24
N LYS A 207 14.23 21.59 15.96
CA LYS A 207 15.23 22.19 16.89
C LYS A 207 15.54 21.24 18.04
N GLU A 208 14.54 20.58 18.59
CA GLU A 208 14.66 19.68 19.73
C GLU A 208 15.37 18.36 19.35
N HIS A 209 14.91 17.72 18.28
CA HIS A 209 15.30 16.35 17.95
C HIS A 209 16.30 16.21 16.80
N LYS A 210 16.52 17.26 16.02
CA LYS A 210 17.45 17.31 14.87
C LYS A 210 17.26 16.14 13.89
N PRO A 211 16.04 15.92 13.40
CA PRO A 211 15.74 14.83 12.47
C PRO A 211 16.45 15.04 11.14
N LYS A 212 16.82 13.92 10.49
CA LYS A 212 17.43 13.95 9.15
C LYS A 212 16.42 13.85 8.02
N VAL A 213 15.26 13.23 8.30
CA VAL A 213 14.25 12.89 7.30
C VAL A 213 12.85 13.19 7.81
N PHE A 214 12.00 13.74 6.95
CA PHE A 214 10.57 13.84 7.15
C PHE A 214 9.84 13.06 6.06
N PHE A 215 9.03 12.07 6.44
CA PHE A 215 8.11 11.34 5.56
C PHE A 215 6.74 11.95 5.64
N THR A 216 6.18 12.34 4.49
CA THR A 216 4.85 12.96 4.41
C THR A 216 4.06 12.46 3.22
N ASN A 217 2.74 12.35 3.38
CA ASN A 217 1.79 12.09 2.31
C ASN A 217 1.07 13.41 1.97
N SER A 218 1.63 14.18 1.06
CA SER A 218 1.24 15.56 0.81
C SER A 218 -0.10 15.73 0.07
N ILE A 219 -0.50 14.74 -0.74
CA ILE A 219 -1.70 14.81 -1.60
C ILE A 219 -2.68 13.69 -1.25
N LEU A 220 -3.95 14.07 -0.99
CA LEU A 220 -5.01 13.14 -0.59
C LEU A 220 -4.58 12.26 0.58
N HIS A 221 -4.09 12.94 1.59
CA HIS A 221 -3.43 12.40 2.77
C HIS A 221 -4.17 11.24 3.44
N ASN A 222 -3.45 10.21 3.81
CA ASN A 222 -3.98 9.09 4.57
C ASN A 222 -3.62 9.26 6.07
N PRO A 223 -4.61 9.50 6.96
CA PRO A 223 -6.03 9.15 6.81
C PRO A 223 -6.98 10.32 6.46
N THR A 224 -6.54 11.56 6.47
CA THR A 224 -7.41 12.75 6.52
C THR A 224 -8.16 13.05 5.23
N GLY A 225 -7.64 12.63 4.07
CA GLY A 225 -8.14 13.01 2.75
C GLY A 225 -7.75 14.44 2.32
N ALA A 226 -7.07 15.20 3.18
CA ALA A 226 -6.60 16.56 2.90
C ALA A 226 -5.47 16.57 1.86
N SER A 227 -5.13 17.74 1.35
CA SER A 227 -3.92 17.97 0.55
C SER A 227 -3.19 19.19 1.08
N ILE A 228 -1.87 19.17 0.97
CA ILE A 228 -1.03 20.27 1.43
C ILE A 228 -1.33 21.54 0.64
N SER A 229 -1.50 22.67 1.30
CA SER A 229 -1.62 23.98 0.67
C SER A 229 -0.26 24.51 0.19
N GLN A 230 -0.28 25.37 -0.84
CA GLN A 230 0.98 25.94 -1.35
C GLN A 230 1.78 26.74 -0.29
N PRO A 231 1.16 27.55 0.58
CA PRO A 231 1.91 28.23 1.65
C PRO A 231 2.59 27.25 2.62
N VAL A 232 1.88 26.19 3.03
CA VAL A 232 2.43 25.17 3.92
C VAL A 232 3.55 24.39 3.22
N ALA A 233 3.36 23.98 1.96
CA ALA A 233 4.38 23.30 1.17
C ALA A 233 5.67 24.13 1.07
N TYR A 234 5.52 25.44 0.78
CA TYR A 234 6.66 26.35 0.73
C TYR A 234 7.38 26.45 2.09
N ARG A 235 6.62 26.55 3.18
CA ARG A 235 7.20 26.61 4.53
C ARG A 235 7.92 25.33 4.92
N VAL A 236 7.37 24.16 4.58
CA VAL A 236 8.02 22.85 4.78
C VAL A 236 9.37 22.80 4.06
N LEU A 237 9.41 23.24 2.79
CA LEU A 237 10.66 23.27 2.01
C LEU A 237 11.70 24.24 2.60
N GLN A 238 11.28 25.45 3.06
CA GLN A 238 12.15 26.37 3.76
C GLN A 238 12.77 25.75 5.04
N LEU A 239 11.95 25.02 5.81
CA LEU A 239 12.46 24.33 7.01
C LEU A 239 13.44 23.22 6.63
N ALA A 240 13.13 22.44 5.60
CA ALA A 240 14.01 21.39 5.12
C ALA A 240 15.36 21.94 4.63
N GLU A 241 15.35 23.07 3.93
CA GLU A 241 16.58 23.76 3.51
C GLU A 241 17.38 24.32 4.71
N LYS A 242 16.71 25.04 5.60
CA LYS A 242 17.32 25.68 6.76
C LYS A 242 18.03 24.70 7.71
N TYR A 243 17.45 23.50 7.87
CA TYR A 243 17.92 22.48 8.80
C TYR A 243 18.56 21.25 8.13
N ASP A 244 18.86 21.34 6.82
CA ASP A 244 19.49 20.29 6.02
C ASP A 244 18.79 18.92 6.12
N MET A 245 17.46 18.94 6.01
CA MET A 245 16.62 17.77 6.13
C MET A 245 16.16 17.27 4.76
N THR A 246 16.12 15.94 4.57
CA THR A 246 15.54 15.29 3.39
C THR A 246 14.04 15.09 3.58
N LEU A 247 13.26 15.33 2.54
CA LEU A 247 11.83 15.06 2.53
C LEU A 247 11.54 13.81 1.69
N VAL A 248 10.63 12.95 2.16
CA VAL A 248 10.11 11.81 1.39
C VAL A 248 8.62 12.04 1.17
N GLU A 249 8.27 12.35 -0.06
CA GLU A 249 6.89 12.66 -0.45
C GLU A 249 6.19 11.41 -1.00
N ASP A 250 5.23 10.87 -0.25
CA ASP A 250 4.36 9.77 -0.70
C ASP A 250 3.18 10.31 -1.51
N ASP A 251 3.22 10.11 -2.81
CA ASP A 251 2.16 10.50 -3.75
C ASP A 251 1.41 9.29 -4.34
N ILE A 252 1.15 8.27 -3.52
CA ILE A 252 0.47 7.04 -3.96
C ILE A 252 -0.99 7.28 -4.36
N TYR A 253 -1.62 8.37 -3.90
CA TYR A 253 -3.01 8.73 -4.17
C TYR A 253 -3.17 9.84 -5.20
N GLY A 254 -2.10 10.50 -5.64
CA GLY A 254 -2.14 11.69 -6.48
C GLY A 254 -2.88 11.51 -7.80
N ASP A 255 -2.85 10.31 -8.38
CA ASP A 255 -3.62 10.00 -9.60
C ASP A 255 -5.15 10.09 -9.39
N PHE A 256 -5.64 10.04 -8.15
CA PHE A 256 -7.07 10.20 -7.83
C PHE A 256 -7.51 11.66 -7.64
N HIS A 257 -6.57 12.60 -7.61
CA HIS A 257 -6.91 14.01 -7.54
C HIS A 257 -7.48 14.47 -8.90
N PRO A 258 -8.63 15.18 -8.92
CA PRO A 258 -9.30 15.58 -10.17
C PRO A 258 -8.53 16.65 -10.93
N ALA A 259 -7.77 17.50 -10.24
CA ALA A 259 -7.00 18.59 -10.82
C ALA A 259 -5.49 18.37 -10.68
N SER A 260 -4.70 19.12 -11.42
CA SER A 260 -3.25 19.22 -11.16
C SER A 260 -3.03 20.00 -9.86
N VAL A 261 -2.28 19.39 -8.94
CA VAL A 261 -1.93 20.01 -7.65
C VAL A 261 -0.44 20.10 -7.51
N THR A 262 0.02 21.12 -6.80
CA THR A 262 1.44 21.34 -6.52
C THR A 262 1.91 20.32 -5.48
N ARG A 263 3.02 19.68 -5.76
CA ARG A 263 3.71 18.74 -4.88
C ARG A 263 4.97 19.37 -4.31
N LEU A 264 5.48 18.86 -3.22
CA LEU A 264 6.80 19.26 -2.70
C LEU A 264 7.89 19.03 -3.76
N ALA A 265 7.88 17.88 -4.40
CA ALA A 265 8.82 17.53 -5.47
C ALA A 265 8.70 18.45 -6.69
N THR A 266 7.52 19.00 -7.00
CA THR A 266 7.32 19.98 -8.08
C THR A 266 8.03 21.30 -7.75
N LEU A 267 7.99 21.75 -6.50
CA LEU A 267 8.63 22.99 -6.06
C LEU A 267 10.14 22.84 -5.90
N ASP A 268 10.58 21.71 -5.36
CA ASP A 268 11.98 21.42 -5.04
C ASP A 268 12.80 20.86 -6.19
N GLN A 269 12.15 20.33 -7.23
CA GLN A 269 12.78 19.69 -8.40
C GLN A 269 13.75 18.56 -8.03
N LEU A 270 13.37 17.73 -7.05
CA LEU A 270 14.12 16.58 -6.56
C LEU A 270 15.48 16.93 -5.93
N ASN A 271 15.69 18.16 -5.50
CA ASN A 271 16.95 18.55 -4.86
C ASN A 271 17.06 17.92 -3.45
N ARG A 272 16.04 18.11 -2.61
CA ARG A 272 15.92 17.54 -1.25
C ARG A 272 14.75 16.57 -1.09
N VAL A 273 13.82 16.58 -2.06
CA VAL A 273 12.64 15.74 -2.04
C VAL A 273 12.90 14.43 -2.77
N ILE A 274 12.64 13.31 -2.10
CA ILE A 274 12.52 11.99 -2.69
C ILE A 274 11.03 11.78 -2.94
N TYR A 275 10.63 11.79 -4.20
CA TYR A 275 9.26 11.50 -4.61
C TYR A 275 9.04 10.01 -4.70
N VAL A 276 7.98 9.48 -4.09
CA VAL A 276 7.63 8.06 -4.17
C VAL A 276 6.17 7.87 -4.61
N SER A 277 5.94 6.91 -5.49
CA SER A 277 4.60 6.59 -5.96
C SER A 277 4.47 5.11 -6.36
N SER A 278 3.24 4.64 -6.64
CA SER A 278 3.00 3.23 -6.97
C SER A 278 1.68 3.04 -7.71
N PHE A 279 1.61 1.98 -8.48
CA PHE A 279 0.39 1.51 -9.16
C PHE A 279 -0.46 0.57 -8.29
N SER A 280 -0.08 0.36 -7.02
CA SER A 280 -0.79 -0.58 -6.11
C SER A 280 -2.21 -0.15 -5.76
N LYS A 281 -2.52 1.15 -5.77
CA LYS A 281 -3.86 1.68 -5.49
C LYS A 281 -4.66 1.93 -6.75
N SER A 282 -3.98 2.21 -7.86
CA SER A 282 -4.61 2.60 -9.12
C SER A 282 -4.80 1.43 -10.09
N VAL A 283 -3.93 0.41 -10.08
CA VAL A 283 -3.98 -0.70 -11.06
C VAL A 283 -4.15 -2.05 -10.37
N SER A 284 -3.18 -2.44 -9.55
CA SER A 284 -3.18 -3.75 -8.89
C SER A 284 -2.21 -3.78 -7.71
N ALA A 285 -2.73 -4.17 -6.56
CA ALA A 285 -1.91 -4.37 -5.37
C ALA A 285 -0.98 -5.60 -5.52
N SER A 286 -1.36 -6.61 -6.31
CA SER A 286 -0.58 -7.84 -6.48
C SER A 286 0.62 -7.71 -7.40
N LEU A 287 0.60 -6.79 -8.37
CA LEU A 287 1.74 -6.56 -9.27
C LEU A 287 2.96 -6.00 -8.56
N ARG A 288 2.77 -5.33 -7.42
CA ARG A 288 3.86 -4.77 -6.61
C ARG A 288 4.82 -3.88 -7.41
N VAL A 289 4.30 -2.98 -8.25
CA VAL A 289 5.09 -2.02 -9.02
C VAL A 289 4.90 -0.62 -8.46
N GLY A 290 6.00 0.01 -8.10
CA GLY A 290 6.12 1.39 -7.67
C GLY A 290 7.43 1.98 -8.17
N TYR A 291 7.69 3.22 -7.82
CA TYR A 291 8.92 3.89 -8.19
C TYR A 291 9.25 5.01 -7.20
N LEU A 292 10.50 5.39 -7.16
CA LEU A 292 10.97 6.62 -6.54
C LEU A 292 11.71 7.47 -7.57
N ALA A 293 11.71 8.77 -7.35
CA ALA A 293 12.51 9.73 -8.09
C ALA A 293 13.21 10.68 -7.11
N CYS A 294 14.51 10.90 -7.30
CA CYS A 294 15.32 11.76 -6.43
C CYS A 294 16.50 12.33 -7.21
N ASN A 295 17.35 13.13 -6.55
CA ASN A 295 18.56 13.62 -7.21
C ASN A 295 19.46 12.46 -7.67
N ARG A 296 20.20 12.69 -8.75
CA ARG A 296 20.98 11.64 -9.44
C ARG A 296 21.98 10.92 -8.53
N LYS A 297 22.66 11.65 -7.63
CA LYS A 297 23.63 11.07 -6.71
C LYS A 297 22.97 10.09 -5.74
N LEU A 298 21.83 10.49 -5.18
CA LEU A 298 21.07 9.67 -4.25
C LEU A 298 20.45 8.45 -4.98
N ALA A 299 20.01 8.62 -6.21
CA ALA A 299 19.47 7.51 -7.03
C ALA A 299 20.48 6.37 -7.21
N VAL A 300 21.75 6.68 -7.46
CA VAL A 300 22.81 5.66 -7.54
C VAL A 300 22.91 4.90 -6.22
N SER A 301 23.04 5.61 -5.11
CA SER A 301 23.17 5.00 -3.78
C SER A 301 21.95 4.14 -3.38
N LEU A 302 20.73 4.61 -3.66
CA LEU A 302 19.52 3.84 -3.40
C LEU A 302 19.39 2.61 -4.28
N CYS A 303 19.90 2.67 -5.53
CA CYS A 303 19.99 1.53 -6.42
C CYS A 303 20.96 0.46 -5.86
N ASP A 304 22.10 0.88 -5.28
CA ASP A 304 23.05 -0.02 -4.63
C ASP A 304 22.41 -0.71 -3.41
N VAL A 305 21.69 0.05 -2.58
CA VAL A 305 20.92 -0.52 -1.45
C VAL A 305 19.88 -1.54 -1.96
N LYS A 306 19.19 -1.22 -3.05
CA LYS A 306 18.22 -2.14 -3.68
C LYS A 306 18.89 -3.45 -4.13
N LEU A 307 20.06 -3.38 -4.75
CA LEU A 307 20.84 -4.54 -5.13
C LEU A 307 21.18 -5.44 -3.95
N LEU A 308 21.65 -4.83 -2.85
CA LEU A 308 22.05 -5.56 -1.65
C LEU A 308 20.86 -6.20 -0.89
N THR A 309 19.66 -5.62 -1.00
CA THR A 309 18.49 -6.04 -0.22
C THR A 309 17.49 -6.88 -1.00
N GLY A 310 17.57 -6.91 -2.32
CA GLY A 310 16.54 -7.59 -3.10
C GLY A 310 16.85 -7.75 -4.58
N LEU A 311 18.12 -7.50 -4.99
CA LEU A 311 18.58 -7.54 -6.37
C LEU A 311 17.75 -6.65 -7.30
N THR A 312 16.80 -7.23 -8.01
CA THR A 312 15.95 -6.52 -8.97
C THR A 312 14.47 -6.65 -8.62
N THR A 313 13.63 -5.91 -9.30
CA THR A 313 12.18 -6.05 -9.29
C THR A 313 11.73 -6.99 -10.42
N SER A 314 10.52 -7.52 -10.33
CA SER A 314 9.95 -8.42 -11.36
C SER A 314 9.69 -7.65 -12.66
N GLU A 315 10.44 -7.93 -13.69
CA GLU A 315 10.28 -7.27 -15.00
C GLU A 315 8.93 -7.60 -15.64
N ILE A 316 8.35 -8.77 -15.36
CA ILE A 316 7.00 -9.13 -15.82
C ILE A 316 5.96 -8.09 -15.33
N GLY A 317 6.00 -7.75 -14.03
CA GLY A 317 5.10 -6.75 -13.47
C GLY A 317 5.32 -5.36 -14.07
N GLU A 318 6.59 -4.99 -14.29
CA GLU A 318 7.00 -3.72 -14.89
C GLU A 318 6.54 -3.61 -16.36
N GLN A 319 6.68 -4.68 -17.15
CA GLN A 319 6.21 -4.72 -18.53
C GLN A 319 4.67 -4.67 -18.63
N ILE A 320 3.93 -5.29 -17.69
CA ILE A 320 2.47 -5.16 -17.62
C ILE A 320 2.08 -3.69 -17.42
N ILE A 321 2.70 -3.00 -16.45
CA ILE A 321 2.43 -1.58 -16.20
C ILE A 321 2.80 -0.73 -17.42
N TYR A 322 3.94 -1.01 -18.05
CA TYR A 322 4.35 -0.34 -19.29
C TYR A 322 3.28 -0.43 -20.38
N GLN A 323 2.76 -1.64 -20.66
CA GLN A 323 1.71 -1.84 -21.67
C GLN A 323 0.42 -1.11 -21.32
N LEU A 324 -0.01 -1.14 -20.04
CA LEU A 324 -1.21 -0.43 -19.59
C LEU A 324 -1.09 1.09 -19.79
N LEU A 325 0.09 1.65 -19.56
CA LEU A 325 0.36 3.06 -19.77
C LEU A 325 0.37 3.44 -21.27
N THR A 326 1.05 2.64 -22.11
CA THR A 326 1.21 2.91 -23.54
C THR A 326 -0.05 2.69 -24.37
N GLU A 327 -0.88 1.72 -23.99
CA GLU A 327 -2.12 1.39 -24.71
C GLU A 327 -3.33 2.26 -24.28
N GLY A 328 -3.12 3.25 -23.40
CA GLY A 328 -4.18 4.16 -22.93
C GLY A 328 -5.20 3.53 -21.99
N HIS A 329 -5.00 2.27 -21.57
CA HIS A 329 -5.85 1.60 -20.59
C HIS A 329 -5.81 2.30 -19.24
N TYR A 330 -4.63 2.69 -18.79
CA TYR A 330 -4.42 3.36 -17.52
C TYR A 330 -5.23 4.66 -17.40
N ARG A 331 -5.13 5.56 -18.38
CA ARG A 331 -5.84 6.84 -18.36
C ARG A 331 -7.35 6.66 -18.24
N LYS A 332 -7.93 5.81 -19.11
CA LYS A 332 -9.37 5.52 -19.10
C LYS A 332 -9.82 4.90 -17.77
N HIS A 333 -8.98 4.05 -17.19
CA HIS A 333 -9.25 3.43 -15.90
C HIS A 333 -9.23 4.45 -14.76
N ILE A 334 -8.24 5.34 -14.69
CA ILE A 334 -8.15 6.39 -13.68
C ILE A 334 -9.36 7.34 -13.77
N ASP A 335 -9.78 7.74 -14.97
CA ASP A 335 -10.95 8.60 -15.14
C ASP A 335 -12.23 7.93 -14.61
N LYS A 336 -12.41 6.63 -14.88
CA LYS A 336 -13.52 5.84 -14.29
C LYS A 336 -13.43 5.76 -12.76
N LEU A 337 -12.22 5.52 -12.21
CA LEU A 337 -12.01 5.46 -10.77
C LEU A 337 -12.33 6.80 -10.09
N ARG A 338 -11.91 7.92 -10.67
CA ARG A 338 -12.22 9.26 -10.15
C ARG A 338 -13.72 9.50 -10.04
N VAL A 339 -14.47 9.15 -11.07
CA VAL A 339 -15.94 9.27 -11.07
C VAL A 339 -16.55 8.37 -9.97
N ARG A 340 -16.16 7.10 -9.89
CA ARG A 340 -16.68 6.16 -8.89
C ARG A 340 -16.34 6.62 -7.47
N LEU A 341 -15.10 7.06 -7.24
CA LEU A 341 -14.66 7.57 -5.94
C LEU A 341 -15.43 8.83 -5.55
N SER A 342 -15.68 9.75 -6.50
CA SER A 342 -16.45 10.96 -6.24
C SER A 342 -17.88 10.64 -5.79
N GLN A 343 -18.58 9.75 -6.52
CA GLN A 343 -19.93 9.31 -6.15
C GLN A 343 -19.98 8.63 -4.79
N ALA A 344 -19.04 7.69 -4.55
CA ALA A 344 -18.98 6.97 -3.28
C ALA A 344 -18.65 7.91 -2.11
N ARG A 345 -17.78 8.91 -2.32
CA ARG A 345 -17.42 9.91 -1.32
C ARG A 345 -18.62 10.77 -0.95
N GLN A 346 -19.32 11.32 -1.94
CA GLN A 346 -20.53 12.14 -1.71
C GLN A 346 -21.57 11.35 -0.92
N HIS A 347 -21.86 10.10 -1.32
CA HIS A 347 -22.78 9.23 -0.60
C HIS A 347 -22.34 8.98 0.85
N THR A 348 -21.07 8.65 1.07
CA THR A 348 -20.56 8.34 2.41
C THR A 348 -20.55 9.58 3.30
N MET A 349 -20.16 10.74 2.77
CA MET A 349 -20.17 12.01 3.52
C MET A 349 -21.58 12.37 3.96
N ALA A 350 -22.56 12.40 3.05
CA ALA A 350 -23.94 12.70 3.37
C ALA A 350 -24.49 11.77 4.48
N LYS A 351 -24.22 10.47 4.40
CA LYS A 351 -24.65 9.52 5.44
C LYS A 351 -24.00 9.78 6.79
N LEU A 352 -22.71 10.13 6.83
CA LEU A 352 -22.01 10.45 8.08
C LEU A 352 -22.49 11.77 8.67
N GLU A 353 -22.73 12.79 7.86
CA GLU A 353 -23.25 14.10 8.27
C GLU A 353 -24.69 13.99 8.80
N ASP A 354 -25.58 13.23 8.13
CA ASP A 354 -26.94 12.95 8.57
C ASP A 354 -26.97 12.30 9.97
N MET A 355 -25.93 11.51 10.31
CA MET A 355 -25.75 10.90 11.62
C MET A 355 -25.06 11.81 12.65
N GLY A 356 -24.70 13.04 12.30
CA GLY A 356 -24.03 14.01 13.17
C GLY A 356 -22.56 13.75 13.39
N PHE A 357 -21.89 13.01 12.48
CA PHE A 357 -20.44 12.89 12.50
C PHE A 357 -19.80 14.20 12.05
N THR A 358 -18.67 14.54 12.66
CA THR A 358 -17.83 15.66 12.22
C THR A 358 -16.79 15.13 11.23
N ILE A 359 -16.77 15.65 10.01
CA ILE A 359 -15.76 15.36 9.00
C ILE A 359 -14.60 16.34 9.16
N HIS A 360 -13.35 15.84 9.10
CA HIS A 360 -12.14 16.65 9.30
C HIS A 360 -11.97 17.72 8.23
N CYS A 361 -12.14 17.35 6.98
CA CYS A 361 -12.16 18.25 5.82
C CYS A 361 -12.99 17.63 4.71
N GLU A 362 -13.46 18.43 3.75
CA GLU A 362 -14.05 17.93 2.52
C GLU A 362 -12.94 17.51 1.54
N PRO A 363 -12.69 16.18 1.31
CA PRO A 363 -11.62 15.75 0.43
C PRO A 363 -11.93 16.11 -1.03
N GLN A 364 -10.99 16.71 -1.72
CA GLN A 364 -11.14 17.06 -3.13
C GLN A 364 -11.07 15.84 -4.07
N GLY A 365 -10.63 14.69 -3.57
CA GLY A 365 -10.46 13.46 -4.32
C GLY A 365 -10.17 12.27 -3.40
N GLY A 366 -9.62 11.19 -3.97
CA GLY A 366 -9.16 10.06 -3.20
C GLY A 366 -10.26 9.16 -2.63
N MET A 367 -9.84 8.26 -1.75
CA MET A 367 -10.69 7.20 -1.24
C MET A 367 -10.99 7.31 0.27
N PHE A 368 -10.43 8.29 0.98
CA PHE A 368 -10.55 8.36 2.43
C PHE A 368 -11.38 9.55 2.88
N ILE A 369 -12.15 9.30 3.94
CA ILE A 369 -12.81 10.30 4.78
C ILE A 369 -12.34 10.05 6.22
N TRP A 370 -11.97 11.11 6.91
CA TRP A 370 -11.61 11.11 8.32
C TRP A 370 -12.72 11.78 9.10
N ALA A 371 -13.46 11.00 9.89
CA ALA A 371 -14.63 11.48 10.58
C ALA A 371 -14.69 10.94 12.00
N LYS A 372 -15.34 11.69 12.90
CA LYS A 372 -15.57 11.29 14.28
C LYS A 372 -17.05 11.42 14.63
N PRO A 373 -17.59 10.51 15.47
CA PRO A 373 -18.94 10.65 16.02
C PRO A 373 -19.04 11.86 16.92
N GLY A 374 -20.27 12.25 17.27
CA GLY A 374 -20.52 13.26 18.29
C GLY A 374 -20.16 12.75 19.69
N GLY A 375 -19.73 13.65 20.59
CA GLY A 375 -19.36 13.31 21.97
C GLY A 375 -17.94 12.78 22.16
N GLU A 376 -17.66 12.19 23.32
CA GLU A 376 -16.33 11.67 23.72
C GLU A 376 -16.18 10.17 23.42
N ALA A 377 -16.47 9.76 22.20
CA ALA A 377 -16.38 8.34 21.82
C ALA A 377 -14.93 7.94 21.51
N ASN A 378 -14.51 6.76 22.02
CA ASN A 378 -13.22 6.16 21.69
C ASN A 378 -13.35 5.31 20.42
N SER A 379 -12.68 5.69 19.35
CA SER A 379 -12.75 4.98 18.06
C SER A 379 -12.26 3.52 18.14
N THR A 380 -11.37 3.20 19.07
CA THR A 380 -10.89 1.83 19.29
C THR A 380 -12.01 0.94 19.82
N GLU A 381 -12.80 1.41 20.77
CA GLU A 381 -13.94 0.68 21.33
C GLU A 381 -15.02 0.47 20.26
N ILE A 382 -15.30 1.50 19.46
CA ILE A 382 -16.21 1.41 18.31
C ILE A 382 -15.74 0.35 17.32
N ALA A 383 -14.45 0.31 17.00
CA ALA A 383 -13.90 -0.66 16.07
C ALA A 383 -13.95 -2.10 16.61
N ILE A 384 -13.71 -2.30 17.90
CA ILE A 384 -13.86 -3.60 18.58
C ILE A 384 -15.32 -4.09 18.53
N GLU A 385 -16.27 -3.20 18.80
CA GLU A 385 -17.70 -3.56 18.74
C GLU A 385 -18.15 -3.84 17.30
N ALA A 386 -17.71 -3.04 16.32
CA ALA A 386 -17.97 -3.25 14.90
C ALA A 386 -17.46 -4.61 14.42
N ALA A 387 -16.28 -5.01 14.88
CA ALA A 387 -15.67 -6.30 14.52
C ALA A 387 -16.53 -7.51 14.93
N LYS A 388 -17.26 -7.42 16.06
CA LYS A 388 -18.24 -8.45 16.50
C LYS A 388 -19.41 -8.59 15.52
N SER A 389 -19.71 -7.53 14.77
CA SER A 389 -20.74 -7.50 13.72
C SER A 389 -20.20 -7.75 12.31
N GLY A 390 -18.95 -8.18 12.18
CA GLY A 390 -18.30 -8.43 10.88
C GLY A 390 -17.92 -7.16 10.11
N ILE A 391 -17.87 -6.00 10.79
CA ILE A 391 -17.49 -4.72 10.19
C ILE A 391 -16.07 -4.35 10.64
N MET A 392 -15.16 -4.18 9.68
CA MET A 392 -13.78 -3.76 9.94
C MET A 392 -13.64 -2.25 9.78
N LEU A 393 -13.58 -1.52 10.89
CA LEU A 393 -13.27 -0.09 10.94
C LEU A 393 -11.75 0.12 11.12
N ALA A 394 -11.28 1.32 10.83
CA ALA A 394 -9.90 1.75 11.08
C ALA A 394 -9.89 2.87 12.14
N PRO A 395 -9.61 2.56 13.40
CA PRO A 395 -9.63 3.52 14.50
C PRO A 395 -8.42 4.45 14.46
N GLY A 396 -8.60 5.65 14.99
CA GLY A 396 -7.66 6.76 14.85
C GLY A 396 -6.33 6.57 15.54
N ASN A 397 -6.29 5.83 16.63
CA ASN A 397 -5.03 5.53 17.33
C ASN A 397 -3.99 4.82 16.45
N MET A 398 -4.43 4.05 15.44
CA MET A 398 -3.52 3.40 14.48
C MET A 398 -2.70 4.40 13.66
N PHE A 399 -3.24 5.59 13.46
CA PHE A 399 -2.64 6.63 12.62
C PHE A 399 -1.76 7.60 13.41
N SER A 400 -1.58 7.39 14.71
CA SER A 400 -0.61 8.12 15.52
C SER A 400 0.63 7.25 15.81
N PRO A 401 1.86 7.78 15.67
CA PRO A 401 3.07 7.04 16.01
C PRO A 401 3.12 6.66 17.49
N LYS A 402 2.44 7.39 18.36
CA LYS A 402 2.31 7.10 19.80
C LYS A 402 1.12 6.20 20.13
N GLN A 403 0.23 5.94 19.18
CA GLN A 403 -1.01 5.18 19.35
C GLN A 403 -1.93 5.75 20.44
N GLU A 404 -1.93 7.07 20.59
CA GLU A 404 -2.78 7.76 21.57
C GLU A 404 -4.27 7.54 21.26
N PRO A 405 -5.16 7.47 22.29
CA PRO A 405 -6.59 7.39 22.10
C PRO A 405 -7.11 8.49 21.17
N SER A 406 -7.99 8.15 20.25
CA SER A 406 -8.51 9.07 19.25
C SER A 406 -10.00 8.84 19.01
N PRO A 407 -10.81 9.89 18.87
CA PRO A 407 -12.23 9.75 18.51
C PRO A 407 -12.43 9.52 17.00
N TRP A 408 -11.41 9.67 16.21
CA TRP A 408 -11.48 9.66 14.75
C TRP A 408 -11.49 8.24 14.17
N LEU A 409 -12.19 8.07 13.06
CA LEU A 409 -12.25 6.85 12.25
C LEU A 409 -11.93 7.18 10.80
N ARG A 410 -11.16 6.31 10.13
CA ARG A 410 -10.96 6.42 8.68
C ARG A 410 -11.94 5.53 7.94
N PHE A 411 -12.63 6.12 6.98
CA PHE A 411 -13.53 5.42 6.05
C PHE A 411 -12.94 5.40 4.66
N ASN A 412 -12.87 4.20 4.06
CA ASN A 412 -12.61 4.05 2.64
C ASN A 412 -13.94 4.02 1.90
N VAL A 413 -14.23 5.07 1.17
CA VAL A 413 -15.54 5.28 0.51
C VAL A 413 -15.89 4.17 -0.47
N ALA A 414 -14.90 3.52 -1.09
CA ALA A 414 -15.12 2.41 -2.02
C ALA A 414 -15.68 1.14 -1.33
N HIS A 415 -15.65 1.07 -0.01
CA HIS A 415 -16.17 -0.02 0.80
C HIS A 415 -17.37 0.38 1.67
N CYS A 416 -17.92 1.60 1.48
CA CYS A 416 -19.02 2.14 2.28
C CYS A 416 -20.40 2.02 1.60
N SER A 417 -20.57 1.12 0.62
CA SER A 417 -21.86 0.93 -0.05
C SER A 417 -22.88 0.10 0.73
N ASN A 418 -22.43 -0.67 1.74
CA ASN A 418 -23.32 -1.54 2.52
C ASN A 418 -24.00 -0.74 3.63
N GLN A 419 -25.35 -0.75 3.63
CA GLN A 419 -26.17 -0.05 4.63
C GLN A 419 -25.87 -0.50 6.07
N SER A 420 -25.49 -1.76 6.29
CA SER A 420 -25.15 -2.29 7.62
C SER A 420 -24.07 -1.50 8.37
N ILE A 421 -23.19 -0.79 7.64
CA ILE A 421 -22.19 0.11 8.24
C ILE A 421 -22.89 1.26 8.95
N PHE A 422 -23.82 1.90 8.28
CA PHE A 422 -24.53 3.07 8.77
C PHE A 422 -25.53 2.70 9.85
N ASP A 423 -26.19 1.53 9.72
CA ASP A 423 -27.06 0.97 10.77
C ASP A 423 -26.26 0.71 12.05
N PHE A 424 -25.05 0.18 11.95
CA PHE A 424 -24.16 0.04 13.12
C PHE A 424 -23.74 1.39 13.70
N LEU A 425 -23.29 2.32 12.86
CA LEU A 425 -22.81 3.63 13.28
C LEU A 425 -23.90 4.53 13.86
N SER A 426 -25.18 4.28 13.51
CA SER A 426 -26.31 5.04 14.06
C SER A 426 -26.41 5.00 15.59
N LYS A 427 -25.85 3.97 16.24
CA LYS A 427 -25.72 3.87 17.70
C LYS A 427 -24.89 5.00 18.31
N TYR A 428 -24.01 5.61 17.53
CA TYR A 428 -23.10 6.68 17.92
C TYR A 428 -23.49 8.03 17.32
N SER A 429 -24.68 8.09 16.68
CA SER A 429 -25.22 9.35 16.18
C SER A 429 -25.61 10.27 17.34
N ARG A 430 -25.42 11.58 17.18
CA ARG A 430 -26.07 12.53 18.09
C ARG A 430 -27.58 12.40 17.93
N LYS A 431 -28.28 12.10 19.02
CA LYS A 431 -29.71 12.36 19.11
C LYS A 431 -29.95 13.86 19.24
#